data_dc7dbaad01e2c29fd6b4a1c93e3a7c40
#
_entry.id   dc7dbaad01e2c29fd6b4a1c93e3a7c40
#
_cell.length_a   1.000
_cell.length_b   1.000
_cell.length_c   1.000
_cell.angle_alpha   90.00
_cell.angle_beta   90.00
_cell.angle_gamma   90.00
#
_symmetry.space_group_name_H-M   'P 1'
#
loop_
_entity.id
_entity.type
_entity.pdbx_description
1 polymer ?
#
loop_
_entity_poly.entity_id
_entity_poly.type
_entity_poly.pdbx_seq_one_letter_code
_entity_poly.pdbx_strand_id
1 'polypeptide(L)'
;GEKKMTWFWVALGGAIGASLRYGAGLVFFKSHSLFPWTTWWINILGCGLAGLFFALSQKYPSLQQEARLFFMVGCLGGFTTFSSFGLETIQLLKQGYFMLALSYVVSSVLVGLSLLTLLMYMLQR
;
A
#
# COMPACT_ATOMS: atom_id res chain seq x y z
N GLY A 1 -28.94 3.96 7.63
CA GLY A 1 -28.52 2.92 8.54
C GLY A 1 -27.02 2.68 8.55
N GLU A 2 -26.63 1.76 9.39
CA GLU A 2 -25.22 1.44 9.60
C GLU A 2 -24.52 1.04 8.30
N LYS A 3 -25.18 0.30 7.42
CA LYS A 3 -24.60 -0.14 6.16
C LYS A 3 -24.26 1.02 5.23
N LYS A 4 -25.06 2.10 5.23
CA LYS A 4 -24.77 3.29 4.42
C LYS A 4 -23.55 4.02 4.92
N MET A 5 -23.36 4.10 6.24
CA MET A 5 -22.21 4.75 6.83
C MET A 5 -20.91 3.95 6.58
N THR A 6 -20.99 2.63 6.55
CA THR A 6 -19.82 1.81 6.24
C THR A 6 -19.33 2.06 4.83
N TRP A 7 -20.23 2.13 3.84
CA TRP A 7 -19.88 2.47 2.47
C TRP A 7 -19.25 3.86 2.38
N PHE A 8 -19.78 4.81 3.15
CA PHE A 8 -19.25 6.19 3.19
C PHE A 8 -17.80 6.20 3.66
N TRP A 9 -17.49 5.49 4.75
CA TRP A 9 -16.15 5.46 5.30
C TRP A 9 -15.15 4.82 4.33
N VAL A 10 -15.54 3.77 3.66
CA VAL A 10 -14.70 3.11 2.66
C VAL A 10 -14.48 4.05 1.46
N ALA A 11 -15.53 4.68 0.97
CA ALA A 11 -15.45 5.58 -0.17
C ALA A 11 -14.57 6.79 0.13
N LEU A 12 -14.75 7.41 1.30
CA LEU A 12 -13.94 8.55 1.72
C LEU A 12 -12.47 8.16 1.85
N GLY A 13 -12.20 7.04 2.52
CA GLY A 13 -10.85 6.54 2.67
C GLY A 13 -10.20 6.21 1.33
N GLY A 14 -10.95 5.57 0.44
CA GLY A 14 -10.48 5.25 -0.91
C GLY A 14 -10.14 6.50 -1.71
N ALA A 15 -10.97 7.53 -1.63
CA ALA A 15 -10.72 8.80 -2.31
C ALA A 15 -9.43 9.43 -1.80
N ILE A 16 -9.22 9.45 -0.49
CA ILE A 16 -8.01 9.98 0.12
C ILE A 16 -6.79 9.15 -0.29
N GLY A 17 -6.88 7.84 -0.16
CA GLY A 17 -5.76 6.94 -0.49
C GLY A 17 -5.35 7.02 -1.95
N ALA A 18 -6.31 6.98 -2.86
CA ALA A 18 -6.05 7.08 -4.30
C ALA A 18 -5.46 8.45 -4.66
N SER A 19 -5.97 9.51 -4.03
CA SER A 19 -5.46 10.87 -4.25
C SER A 19 -4.03 11.01 -3.77
N LEU A 20 -3.69 10.42 -2.60
CA LEU A 20 -2.33 10.42 -2.09
C LEU A 20 -1.39 9.64 -3.00
N ARG A 21 -1.85 8.51 -3.55
CA ARG A 21 -1.05 7.73 -4.49
C ARG A 21 -0.77 8.54 -5.75
N TYR A 22 -1.77 9.20 -6.28
CA TYR A 22 -1.59 10.06 -7.45
C TYR A 22 -0.61 11.20 -7.16
N GLY A 23 -0.80 11.87 -6.02
CA GLY A 23 0.07 12.96 -5.60
C GLY A 23 1.52 12.52 -5.39
N ALA A 24 1.72 11.33 -4.81
CA ALA A 24 3.05 10.78 -4.64
C ALA A 24 3.76 10.60 -5.99
N GLY A 25 3.03 10.14 -7.00
CA GLY A 25 3.57 10.02 -8.35
C GLY A 25 4.00 11.35 -8.94
N LEU A 26 3.27 12.42 -8.67
CA LEU A 26 3.59 13.74 -9.18
C LEU A 26 4.83 14.35 -8.48
N VAL A 27 4.96 14.11 -7.18
CA VAL A 27 6.00 14.78 -6.37
C VAL A 27 7.33 14.04 -6.42
N PHE A 28 7.31 12.71 -6.30
CA PHE A 28 8.53 11.94 -6.08
C PHE A 28 9.14 11.36 -7.34
N PHE A 29 8.43 11.35 -8.46
CA PHE A 29 8.84 10.51 -9.59
C PHE A 29 8.93 11.21 -10.92
N LYS A 30 9.68 12.26 -10.94
CA LYS A 30 10.21 12.82 -12.17
C LYS A 30 11.52 12.14 -12.56
N SER A 31 11.85 10.99 -11.96
CA SER A 31 13.09 10.32 -12.27
C SER A 31 12.93 9.51 -13.56
N HIS A 32 13.99 9.54 -14.39
CA HIS A 32 14.05 8.76 -15.62
C HIS A 32 14.51 7.32 -15.38
N SER A 33 14.38 6.84 -14.15
CA SER A 33 14.79 5.49 -13.78
C SER A 33 13.85 4.46 -14.39
N LEU A 34 14.42 3.36 -14.86
CA LEU A 34 13.64 2.23 -15.37
C LEU A 34 12.93 1.48 -14.24
N PHE A 35 13.52 1.50 -13.05
CA PHE A 35 12.91 0.83 -11.90
C PHE A 35 11.71 1.65 -11.42
N PRO A 36 10.54 1.01 -11.24
CA PRO A 36 9.32 1.74 -10.85
C PRO A 36 9.30 2.09 -9.36
N TRP A 37 10.13 3.04 -8.97
CA TRP A 37 10.29 3.45 -7.57
C TRP A 37 9.00 3.98 -6.94
N THR A 38 8.14 4.64 -7.72
CA THR A 38 6.87 5.17 -7.20
C THR A 38 6.03 4.07 -6.58
N THR A 39 5.69 3.05 -7.39
CA THR A 39 4.87 1.94 -6.95
C THR A 39 5.57 1.15 -5.86
N TRP A 40 6.90 0.99 -5.98
CA TRP A 40 7.69 0.30 -4.98
C TRP A 40 7.51 0.95 -3.60
N TRP A 41 7.76 2.25 -3.48
CA TRP A 41 7.63 2.96 -2.21
C TRP A 41 6.19 3.02 -1.71
N ILE A 42 5.23 3.23 -2.62
CA ILE A 42 3.81 3.26 -2.25
C ILE A 42 3.40 1.94 -1.59
N ASN A 43 3.76 0.82 -2.20
CA ASN A 43 3.38 -0.49 -1.67
C ASN A 43 4.16 -0.85 -0.41
N ILE A 44 5.44 -0.47 -0.32
CA ILE A 44 6.24 -0.70 0.89
C ILE A 44 5.68 0.12 2.07
N LEU A 45 5.41 1.40 1.86
CA LEU A 45 4.79 2.25 2.89
C LEU A 45 3.42 1.72 3.27
N GLY A 46 2.64 1.27 2.30
CA GLY A 46 1.34 0.67 2.55
C GLY A 46 1.44 -0.57 3.43
N CYS A 47 2.42 -1.43 3.17
CA CYS A 47 2.67 -2.60 4.01
C CYS A 47 3.02 -2.20 5.44
N GLY A 48 3.88 -1.19 5.60
CA GLY A 48 4.25 -0.69 6.92
C GLY A 48 3.03 -0.18 7.69
N LEU A 49 2.22 0.63 7.02
CA LEU A 49 1.01 1.18 7.64
C LEU A 49 -0.01 0.10 7.96
N ALA A 50 -0.11 -0.94 7.12
CA ALA A 50 -0.99 -2.07 7.41
C ALA A 50 -0.56 -2.81 8.66
N GLY A 51 0.74 -3.07 8.80
CA GLY A 51 1.27 -3.72 10.00
C GLY A 51 1.07 -2.88 11.26
N LEU A 52 1.32 -1.58 11.15
CA LEU A 52 1.10 -0.63 12.23
C LEU A 52 -0.38 -0.60 12.65
N PHE A 53 -1.28 -0.45 11.69
CA PHE A 53 -2.71 -0.39 12.00
C PHE A 53 -3.20 -1.70 12.62
N PHE A 54 -2.76 -2.83 12.07
CA PHE A 54 -3.16 -4.13 12.61
C PHE A 54 -2.74 -4.26 14.07
N ALA A 55 -1.49 -3.90 14.38
CA ALA A 55 -1.00 -3.99 15.76
C ALA A 55 -1.80 -3.07 16.70
N LEU A 56 -2.08 -1.85 16.25
CA LEU A 56 -2.88 -0.92 17.06
C LEU A 56 -4.31 -1.40 17.25
N SER A 57 -4.90 -2.04 16.23
CA SER A 57 -6.26 -2.55 16.33
C SER A 57 -6.37 -3.71 17.32
N GLN A 58 -5.28 -4.43 17.55
CA GLN A 58 -5.26 -5.48 18.57
C GLN A 58 -5.24 -4.90 19.99
N LYS A 59 -4.60 -3.74 20.17
CA LYS A 59 -4.56 -3.05 21.47
C LYS A 59 -5.83 -2.25 21.73
N TYR A 60 -6.42 -1.69 20.71
CA TYR A 60 -7.57 -0.79 20.81
C TYR A 60 -8.72 -1.35 19.99
N PRO A 61 -9.62 -2.16 20.60
CA PRO A 61 -10.70 -2.81 19.86
C PRO A 61 -11.60 -1.85 19.08
N SER A 62 -11.70 -0.59 19.50
CA SER A 62 -12.49 0.41 18.78
C SER A 62 -11.98 0.61 17.34
N LEU A 63 -10.71 0.31 17.06
CA LEU A 63 -10.14 0.44 15.72
C LEU A 63 -10.52 -0.71 14.78
N GLN A 64 -11.21 -1.73 15.30
CA GLN A 64 -11.59 -2.89 14.49
C GLN A 64 -12.92 -2.69 13.74
N GLN A 65 -13.58 -1.56 13.93
CA GLN A 65 -14.88 -1.27 13.32
C GLN A 65 -14.75 -0.21 12.23
N GLU A 66 -15.34 0.96 12.43
CA GLU A 66 -15.36 2.02 11.41
C GLU A 66 -13.98 2.52 11.04
N ALA A 67 -13.08 2.63 12.02
CA ALA A 67 -11.71 3.06 11.74
C ALA A 67 -10.99 2.08 10.81
N ARG A 68 -11.24 0.78 10.97
CA ARG A 68 -10.68 -0.24 10.07
C ARG A 68 -11.18 -0.04 8.65
N LEU A 69 -12.46 0.23 8.49
CA LEU A 69 -13.06 0.45 7.16
C LEU A 69 -12.47 1.69 6.50
N PHE A 70 -12.29 2.74 7.26
CA PHE A 70 -11.73 3.99 6.73
C PHE A 70 -10.24 3.85 6.41
N PHE A 71 -9.43 3.39 7.38
CA PHE A 71 -7.98 3.37 7.22
C PHE A 71 -7.48 2.16 6.41
N MET A 72 -7.91 0.95 6.79
CA MET A 72 -7.39 -0.26 6.12
C MET A 72 -8.04 -0.50 4.78
N VAL A 73 -9.36 -0.59 4.74
CA VAL A 73 -10.06 -0.91 3.50
C VAL A 73 -10.03 0.29 2.56
N GLY A 74 -10.32 1.48 3.09
CA GLY A 74 -10.38 2.70 2.29
C GLY A 74 -9.01 3.28 1.96
N CYS A 75 -8.36 3.90 2.96
CA CYS A 75 -7.11 4.63 2.72
C CYS A 75 -6.02 3.73 2.15
N LEU A 76 -5.68 2.64 2.82
CA LEU A 76 -4.63 1.74 2.35
C LEU A 76 -5.03 1.00 1.09
N GLY A 77 -6.30 0.59 0.99
CA GLY A 77 -6.81 -0.05 -0.21
C GLY A 77 -6.70 0.83 -1.44
N GLY A 78 -6.98 2.13 -1.29
CA GLY A 78 -6.85 3.10 -2.39
C GLY A 78 -5.41 3.53 -2.64
N PHE A 79 -4.59 3.57 -1.59
CA PHE A 79 -3.20 4.01 -1.70
C PHE A 79 -2.30 2.97 -2.36
N THR A 80 -2.41 1.69 -1.96
CA THR A 80 -1.60 0.60 -2.53
C THR A 80 -2.16 0.13 -3.86
N THR A 81 -1.31 -0.48 -4.69
CA THR A 81 -1.76 -0.90 -6.01
C THR A 81 -1.06 -2.16 -6.49
N PHE A 82 -1.86 -3.20 -6.73
CA PHE A 82 -1.38 -4.43 -7.33
C PHE A 82 -1.40 -4.34 -8.86
N SER A 83 -2.38 -3.64 -9.43
CA SER A 83 -2.51 -3.53 -10.89
C SER A 83 -1.36 -2.76 -11.53
N SER A 84 -0.95 -1.65 -10.92
CA SER A 84 0.23 -0.90 -11.41
C SER A 84 1.49 -1.73 -11.28
N PHE A 85 1.63 -2.46 -10.17
CA PHE A 85 2.75 -3.36 -9.93
C PHE A 85 2.85 -4.43 -11.04
N GLY A 86 1.73 -5.07 -11.37
CA GLY A 86 1.68 -6.08 -12.41
C GLY A 86 2.01 -5.51 -13.80
N LEU A 87 1.39 -4.37 -14.13
CA LEU A 87 1.59 -3.73 -15.42
C LEU A 87 3.06 -3.33 -15.62
N GLU A 88 3.65 -2.70 -14.61
CA GLU A 88 5.04 -2.27 -14.68
C GLU A 88 6.01 -3.45 -14.79
N THR A 89 5.72 -4.55 -14.09
CA THR A 89 6.52 -5.77 -14.18
C THR A 89 6.52 -6.31 -15.61
N ILE A 90 5.34 -6.42 -16.21
CA ILE A 90 5.22 -6.94 -17.57
C ILE A 90 5.88 -5.99 -18.58
N GLN A 91 5.77 -4.68 -18.37
CA GLN A 91 6.45 -3.71 -19.24
C GLN A 91 7.98 -3.88 -19.21
N LEU A 92 8.55 -4.11 -18.01
CA LEU A 92 9.98 -4.37 -17.89
C LEU A 92 10.38 -5.65 -18.62
N LEU A 93 9.56 -6.69 -18.50
CA LEU A 93 9.83 -7.95 -19.23
C LEU A 93 9.76 -7.76 -20.74
N LYS A 94 8.76 -7.01 -21.22
CA LYS A 94 8.62 -6.75 -22.66
C LYS A 94 9.78 -5.96 -23.22
N GLN A 95 10.37 -5.07 -22.41
CA GLN A 95 11.51 -4.27 -22.81
C GLN A 95 12.84 -5.02 -22.67
N GLY A 96 12.82 -6.24 -22.19
CA GLY A 96 14.01 -7.06 -22.05
C GLY A 96 14.75 -6.90 -20.73
N TYR A 97 14.18 -6.15 -19.77
CA TYR A 97 14.82 -5.92 -18.46
C TYR A 97 14.42 -6.99 -17.47
N PHE A 98 14.81 -8.23 -17.74
CA PHE A 98 14.39 -9.39 -16.94
C PHE A 98 14.87 -9.31 -15.50
N MET A 99 16.18 -9.00 -15.29
CA MET A 99 16.71 -8.92 -13.93
C MET A 99 16.11 -7.78 -13.13
N LEU A 100 15.81 -6.66 -13.80
CA LEU A 100 15.17 -5.53 -13.16
C LEU A 100 13.74 -5.89 -12.72
N ALA A 101 13.00 -6.59 -13.59
CA ALA A 101 11.66 -7.05 -13.27
C ALA A 101 11.68 -8.01 -12.08
N LEU A 102 12.61 -8.95 -12.08
CA LEU A 102 12.77 -9.92 -11.00
C LEU A 102 13.10 -9.21 -9.67
N SER A 103 14.06 -8.28 -9.72
CA SER A 103 14.43 -7.49 -8.54
C SER A 103 13.25 -6.68 -7.99
N TYR A 104 12.45 -6.11 -8.88
CA TYR A 104 11.27 -5.33 -8.52
C TYR A 104 10.25 -6.20 -7.77
N VAL A 105 9.92 -7.37 -8.33
CA VAL A 105 8.94 -8.28 -7.72
C VAL A 105 9.47 -8.81 -6.37
N VAL A 106 10.69 -9.34 -6.36
CA VAL A 106 11.26 -9.96 -5.15
C VAL A 106 11.42 -8.93 -4.04
N SER A 107 12.01 -7.77 -4.34
CA SER A 107 12.21 -6.74 -3.31
C SER A 107 10.89 -6.19 -2.80
N SER A 108 9.89 -6.01 -3.67
CA SER A 108 8.57 -5.54 -3.25
C SER A 108 7.96 -6.48 -2.23
N VAL A 109 7.99 -7.78 -2.51
CA VAL A 109 7.41 -8.79 -1.63
C VAL A 109 8.21 -8.92 -0.34
N LEU A 110 9.53 -9.10 -0.45
CA LEU A 110 10.37 -9.34 0.74
C LEU A 110 10.43 -8.14 1.66
N VAL A 111 10.67 -6.95 1.11
CA VAL A 111 10.77 -5.74 1.92
C VAL A 111 9.39 -5.38 2.49
N GLY A 112 8.34 -5.46 1.68
CA GLY A 112 6.99 -5.15 2.12
C GLY A 112 6.52 -6.04 3.26
N LEU A 113 6.64 -7.36 3.08
CA LEU A 113 6.21 -8.30 4.12
C LEU A 113 7.10 -8.23 5.36
N SER A 114 8.40 -7.98 5.18
CA SER A 114 9.32 -7.82 6.32
C SER A 114 8.95 -6.60 7.15
N LEU A 115 8.69 -5.48 6.51
CA LEU A 115 8.32 -4.25 7.20
C LEU A 115 6.97 -4.42 7.92
N LEU A 116 5.99 -5.02 7.24
CA LEU A 116 4.68 -5.30 7.84
C LEU A 116 4.84 -6.14 9.11
N THR A 117 5.58 -7.25 8.99
CA THR A 117 5.80 -8.18 10.10
C THR A 117 6.53 -7.50 11.25
N LEU A 118 7.58 -6.74 10.92
CA LEU A 118 8.38 -6.03 11.93
C LEU A 118 7.52 -5.08 12.75
N LEU A 119 6.75 -4.23 12.07
CA LEU A 119 5.91 -3.25 12.78
C LEU A 119 4.79 -3.92 13.56
N MET A 120 4.22 -4.98 12.99
CA MET A 120 3.17 -5.73 13.66
C MET A 120 3.66 -6.31 14.99
N TYR A 121 4.82 -6.98 14.98
CA TYR A 121 5.35 -7.61 16.19
C TYR A 121 5.96 -6.63 17.17
N MET A 122 6.62 -5.58 16.70
CA MET A 122 7.21 -4.57 17.58
C MET A 122 6.14 -3.87 18.44
N LEU A 123 4.98 -3.63 17.87
CA LEU A 123 3.92 -2.87 18.53
C LEU A 123 2.97 -3.76 19.34
N GLN A 124 3.07 -5.07 19.18
CA GLN A 124 2.23 -6.00 19.94
C GLN A 124 2.80 -6.35 21.31
N ARG A 125 3.97 -5.85 21.65
CA ARG A 125 4.59 -6.08 22.98
C ARG A 125 3.88 -5.31 24.08
#